data_aed9bf0322f67f5e44da7225f24ec5fe
#
_entry.id   aed9bf0322f67f5e44da7225f24ec5fe
#
_cell.length_a   1.000
_cell.length_b   1.000
_cell.length_c   1.000
_cell.angle_alpha   90.00
_cell.angle_beta   90.00
_cell.angle_gamma   90.00
#
_symmetry.space_group_name_H-M   'P 1'
#
loop_
_entity.id
_entity.type
_entity.pdbx_description
1 polymer ?
#
loop_
_entity_poly.entity_id
_entity_poly.type
_entity_poly.pdbx_seq_one_letter_code
_entity_poly.pdbx_strand_id
1 'polypeptide(L)'
;MLVIAVETGALPGGRVRWAGRRHDDDRPDASSGASPAELFDTVFQALHDGEQVALGADRPLTMPVPPDQGAAADAGADALLELAGPAVTRPGPAELGFVLGELGVWRPWTRVSTSLSRWKANTSILVWEAVPAEGVDGVAASAAADSFFRQLPTAAGPEPDAGRPVVNLAAAVAYRAGLLADASELSRPAISIIVTGS
;
A
#
# COMPACT_ATOMS: atom_id res chain seq x y z
N MET A 1 8.60 -5.59 -13.57
CA MET A 1 7.86 -5.29 -12.31
C MET A 1 8.36 -3.97 -11.77
N LEU A 2 7.46 -3.06 -11.47
CA LEU A 2 7.76 -1.76 -10.86
C LEU A 2 7.39 -1.77 -9.36
N VAL A 3 8.32 -1.42 -8.50
CA VAL A 3 8.08 -1.20 -7.07
C VAL A 3 8.18 0.29 -6.79
N ILE A 4 7.16 0.85 -6.18
CA ILE A 4 7.09 2.25 -5.77
C ILE A 4 6.86 2.32 -4.28
N ALA A 5 7.59 3.18 -3.60
CA ALA A 5 7.32 3.57 -2.23
C ALA A 5 6.98 5.06 -2.16
N VAL A 6 5.99 5.39 -1.36
CA VAL A 6 5.49 6.75 -1.12
C VAL A 6 5.90 7.17 0.28
N GLU A 7 6.66 8.25 0.38
CA GLU A 7 7.00 8.92 1.62
C GLU A 7 5.98 10.03 1.89
N THR A 8 5.20 9.86 2.94
CA THR A 8 4.14 10.78 3.35
C THR A 8 4.56 11.66 4.52
N GLY A 9 5.85 11.67 4.80
CA GLY A 9 6.44 12.34 5.96
C GLY A 9 6.27 13.85 5.90
N ALA A 10 6.37 14.41 7.03
CA ALA A 10 6.41 15.75 7.58
C ALA A 10 6.99 16.89 6.72
N LEU A 11 6.72 16.93 5.43
CA LEU A 11 7.07 18.11 4.64
C LEU A 11 6.03 19.21 4.84
N PRO A 12 6.44 20.44 5.15
CA PRO A 12 5.53 21.57 5.18
C PRO A 12 4.78 21.67 3.85
N GLY A 13 3.45 21.67 3.90
CA GLY A 13 2.62 21.84 2.70
C GLY A 13 2.09 20.55 2.06
N GLY A 14 2.16 19.38 2.73
CA GLY A 14 1.51 18.15 2.25
C GLY A 14 2.13 17.59 0.97
N ARG A 15 3.42 17.80 0.75
CA ARG A 15 4.11 17.25 -0.42
C ARG A 15 4.37 15.77 -0.25
N VAL A 16 3.96 15.02 -1.24
CA VAL A 16 4.29 13.61 -1.39
C VAL A 16 5.66 13.49 -2.05
N ARG A 17 6.51 12.62 -1.54
CA ARG A 17 7.68 12.13 -2.27
C ARG A 17 7.47 10.66 -2.57
N TRP A 18 7.94 10.24 -3.72
CA TRP A 18 7.92 8.83 -4.06
C TRP A 18 9.17 8.46 -4.85
N ALA A 19 9.55 7.21 -4.77
CA ALA A 19 10.62 6.63 -5.57
C ALA A 19 10.19 5.25 -6.09
N GLY A 20 10.55 4.98 -7.33
CA GLY A 20 10.26 3.72 -8.01
C GLY A 20 11.52 2.99 -8.44
N ARG A 21 11.46 1.66 -8.42
CA ARG A 21 12.51 0.73 -8.85
C ARG A 21 11.93 -0.36 -9.74
N ARG A 22 12.66 -0.74 -10.78
CA ARG A 22 12.37 -1.93 -11.57
C ARG A 22 13.33 -3.06 -11.23
N HIS A 23 12.86 -4.29 -11.33
CA HIS A 23 13.66 -5.49 -11.00
C HIS A 23 14.97 -5.59 -11.80
N ASP A 24 14.95 -5.11 -13.04
CA ASP A 24 16.07 -5.21 -13.99
C ASP A 24 16.88 -3.91 -14.10
N ASP A 25 16.66 -2.96 -13.20
CA ASP A 25 17.23 -1.62 -13.26
C ASP A 25 18.34 -1.48 -12.21
N ASP A 26 19.60 -1.59 -12.68
CA ASP A 26 20.78 -1.36 -11.84
C ASP A 26 20.93 0.12 -11.41
N ARG A 27 20.05 1.00 -11.89
CA ARG A 27 20.10 2.43 -11.58
C ARG A 27 19.22 2.78 -10.39
N PRO A 28 19.82 3.34 -9.31
CA PRO A 28 19.10 3.66 -8.08
C PRO A 28 17.94 4.66 -8.23
N ASP A 29 17.91 5.46 -9.26
CA ASP A 29 16.97 6.59 -9.40
C ASP A 29 16.06 6.46 -10.62
N ALA A 30 15.61 5.27 -10.95
CA ALA A 30 14.85 5.01 -12.17
C ALA A 30 13.58 5.86 -12.33
N SER A 31 12.89 6.17 -11.22
CA SER A 31 11.78 7.13 -11.20
C SER A 31 11.59 7.71 -9.81
N SER A 32 11.35 9.00 -9.74
CA SER A 32 11.00 9.68 -8.49
C SER A 32 10.21 10.93 -8.79
N GLY A 33 9.41 11.37 -7.84
CA GLY A 33 8.62 12.59 -8.02
C GLY A 33 8.11 13.13 -6.69
N ALA A 34 7.38 14.23 -6.80
CA ALA A 34 6.91 15.00 -5.65
C ALA A 34 5.41 15.33 -5.71
N SER A 35 4.67 14.72 -6.64
CA SER A 35 3.23 14.93 -6.75
C SER A 35 2.46 13.62 -6.91
N PRO A 36 1.21 13.56 -6.41
CA PRO A 36 0.33 12.41 -6.63
C PRO A 36 -0.01 12.19 -8.11
N ALA A 37 -0.06 13.25 -8.92
CA ALA A 37 -0.33 13.15 -10.35
C ALA A 37 0.82 12.44 -11.09
N GLU A 38 2.08 12.83 -10.83
CA GLU A 38 3.25 12.15 -11.39
C GLU A 38 3.31 10.68 -10.95
N LEU A 39 2.94 10.40 -9.70
CA LEU A 39 2.84 9.04 -9.18
C LEU A 39 1.79 8.24 -9.95
N PHE A 40 0.60 8.81 -10.15
CA PHE A 40 -0.46 8.18 -10.94
C PHE A 40 0.00 7.89 -12.37
N ASP A 41 0.59 8.87 -13.07
CA ASP A 41 1.08 8.70 -14.43
C ASP A 41 2.11 7.57 -14.53
N THR A 42 3.01 7.47 -13.55
CA THR A 42 4.03 6.42 -13.50
C THR A 42 3.41 5.03 -13.30
N VAL A 43 2.45 4.91 -12.38
CA VAL A 43 1.71 3.65 -12.14
C VAL A 43 0.88 3.27 -13.36
N PHE A 44 0.17 4.24 -13.92
CA PHE A 44 -0.69 4.04 -15.10
C PHE A 44 0.12 3.54 -16.29
N GLN A 45 1.28 4.17 -16.57
CA GLN A 45 2.15 3.77 -17.66
C GLN A 45 2.72 2.35 -17.46
N ALA A 46 3.19 2.01 -16.25
CA ALA A 46 3.67 0.67 -15.96
C ALA A 46 2.59 -0.40 -16.19
N LEU A 47 1.36 -0.13 -15.74
CA LEU A 47 0.23 -1.03 -15.98
C LEU A 47 -0.17 -1.10 -17.46
N HIS A 48 0.00 -0.01 -18.21
CA HIS A 48 -0.22 0.01 -19.66
C HIS A 48 0.77 -0.87 -20.40
N ASP A 49 2.02 -0.86 -19.94
CA ASP A 49 3.10 -1.68 -20.49
C ASP A 49 3.03 -3.15 -20.01
N GLY A 50 1.99 -3.52 -19.26
CA GLY A 50 1.77 -4.88 -18.77
C GLY A 50 2.61 -5.24 -17.54
N GLU A 51 3.24 -4.27 -16.89
CA GLU A 51 4.01 -4.53 -15.67
C GLU A 51 3.08 -4.76 -14.48
N GLN A 52 3.50 -5.62 -13.56
CA GLN A 52 2.94 -5.65 -12.20
C GLN A 52 3.54 -4.50 -11.38
N VAL A 53 2.73 -3.91 -10.53
CA VAL A 53 3.14 -2.79 -9.67
C VAL A 53 3.01 -3.18 -8.20
N ALA A 54 4.04 -2.88 -7.39
CA ALA A 54 3.95 -2.91 -5.94
C ALA A 54 4.02 -1.47 -5.41
N LEU A 55 2.91 -0.99 -4.81
CA LEU A 55 2.75 0.38 -4.34
C LEU A 55 2.75 0.41 -2.82
N GLY A 56 3.77 0.98 -2.21
CA GLY A 56 3.96 1.05 -0.76
C GLY A 56 3.78 2.44 -0.19
N ALA A 57 3.48 2.51 1.11
CA ALA A 57 3.46 3.76 1.88
C ALA A 57 4.26 3.61 3.18
N ASP A 58 4.89 4.70 3.63
CA ASP A 58 5.68 4.79 4.87
C ASP A 58 4.82 4.97 6.13
N ARG A 59 3.55 4.66 6.05
CA ARG A 59 2.57 4.80 7.15
C ARG A 59 1.84 3.49 7.38
N PRO A 60 1.40 3.25 8.62
CA PRO A 60 0.60 2.08 8.91
C PRO A 60 -0.64 2.01 8.03
N LEU A 61 -0.76 0.93 7.29
CA LEU A 61 -1.93 0.59 6.48
C LEU A 61 -2.83 -0.43 7.19
N THR A 62 -2.44 -0.84 8.39
CA THR A 62 -3.22 -1.73 9.25
C THR A 62 -3.58 -0.98 10.53
N MET A 63 -4.85 -1.02 10.90
CA MET A 63 -5.36 -0.38 12.11
C MET A 63 -6.02 -1.45 13.01
N PRO A 64 -5.67 -1.52 14.30
CA PRO A 64 -6.39 -2.39 15.22
C PRO A 64 -7.83 -1.88 15.40
N VAL A 65 -8.79 -2.81 15.46
CA VAL A 65 -10.18 -2.48 15.82
C VAL A 65 -10.23 -2.17 17.32
N PRO A 66 -10.85 -1.05 17.74
CA PRO A 66 -11.05 -0.75 19.14
C PRO A 66 -11.81 -1.89 19.85
N PRO A 67 -11.48 -2.23 21.11
CA PRO A 67 -12.09 -3.36 21.81
C PRO A 67 -13.62 -3.26 21.95
N ASP A 68 -14.14 -2.05 22.06
CA ASP A 68 -15.58 -1.75 22.13
C ASP A 68 -16.29 -1.90 20.78
N GLN A 69 -15.54 -2.02 19.69
CA GLN A 69 -16.05 -2.17 18.32
C GLN A 69 -15.73 -3.55 17.72
N GLY A 70 -15.27 -4.50 18.52
CA GLY A 70 -14.93 -5.85 18.07
C GLY A 70 -16.06 -6.55 17.34
N ALA A 71 -17.30 -6.41 17.80
CA ALA A 71 -18.48 -6.96 17.14
C ALA A 71 -18.72 -6.37 15.72
N ALA A 72 -18.27 -5.15 15.45
CA ALA A 72 -18.39 -4.55 14.12
C ALA A 72 -17.43 -5.22 13.12
N ALA A 73 -16.28 -5.72 13.57
CA ALA A 73 -15.34 -6.44 12.70
C ALA A 73 -15.95 -7.74 12.13
N ASP A 74 -16.87 -8.36 12.87
CA ASP A 74 -17.58 -9.57 12.46
C ASP A 74 -18.81 -9.27 11.60
N ALA A 75 -19.25 -8.01 11.54
CA ALA A 75 -20.47 -7.60 10.84
C ALA A 75 -20.30 -7.46 9.30
N GLY A 76 -19.08 -7.67 8.77
CA GLY A 76 -18.83 -7.69 7.34
C GLY A 76 -18.14 -6.44 6.78
N ALA A 77 -18.04 -6.38 5.45
CA ALA A 77 -17.24 -5.37 4.75
C ALA A 77 -17.70 -3.94 5.03
N ASP A 78 -19.00 -3.68 5.06
CA ASP A 78 -19.53 -2.33 5.25
C ASP A 78 -19.17 -1.75 6.62
N ALA A 79 -19.22 -2.57 7.68
CA ALA A 79 -18.84 -2.15 9.02
C ALA A 79 -17.32 -1.85 9.11
N LEU A 80 -16.49 -2.67 8.46
CA LEU A 80 -15.03 -2.43 8.38
C LEU A 80 -14.73 -1.14 7.60
N LEU A 81 -15.48 -0.83 6.55
CA LEU A 81 -15.33 0.42 5.78
C LEU A 81 -15.75 1.64 6.58
N GLU A 82 -16.76 1.52 7.42
CA GLU A 82 -17.18 2.58 8.34
C GLU A 82 -16.08 2.86 9.38
N LEU A 83 -15.51 1.80 9.98
CA LEU A 83 -14.37 1.91 10.89
C LEU A 83 -13.13 2.55 10.23
N ALA A 84 -12.86 2.20 8.96
CA ALA A 84 -11.76 2.76 8.18
C ALA A 84 -11.97 4.25 7.86
N GLY A 85 -13.21 4.73 7.83
CA GLY A 85 -13.62 6.04 7.29
C GLY A 85 -12.73 7.20 7.67
N PRO A 86 -12.49 7.48 8.96
CA PRO A 86 -11.62 8.59 9.38
C PRO A 86 -10.13 8.34 9.11
N ALA A 87 -9.71 7.09 9.05
CA ALA A 87 -8.31 6.73 8.93
C ALA A 87 -7.81 6.78 7.47
N VAL A 88 -8.67 6.54 6.48
CA VAL A 88 -8.29 6.59 5.06
C VAL A 88 -8.01 8.00 4.55
N THR A 89 -8.35 9.03 5.32
CA THR A 89 -8.03 10.42 4.99
C THR A 89 -6.67 10.88 5.55
N ARG A 90 -5.99 10.02 6.31
CA ARG A 90 -4.67 10.31 6.85
C ARG A 90 -3.61 10.18 5.76
N PRO A 91 -2.45 10.86 5.91
CA PRO A 91 -1.30 10.65 5.04
C PRO A 91 -0.94 9.14 4.93
N GLY A 92 -0.58 8.72 3.74
CA GLY A 92 -0.38 7.31 3.38
C GLY A 92 -1.62 6.74 2.68
N PRO A 93 -2.67 6.38 3.42
CA PRO A 93 -3.92 5.94 2.79
C PRO A 93 -4.55 6.96 1.83
N ALA A 94 -4.43 8.27 2.10
CA ALA A 94 -5.01 9.30 1.25
C ALA A 94 -4.33 9.38 -0.13
N GLU A 95 -3.01 9.30 -0.17
CA GLU A 95 -2.24 9.30 -1.42
C GLU A 95 -2.50 8.04 -2.24
N LEU A 96 -2.55 6.88 -1.58
CA LEU A 96 -2.99 5.65 -2.21
C LEU A 96 -4.42 5.77 -2.75
N GLY A 97 -5.30 6.43 -1.99
CA GLY A 97 -6.69 6.70 -2.37
C GLY A 97 -6.81 7.53 -3.63
N PHE A 98 -5.97 8.55 -3.78
CA PHE A 98 -5.91 9.32 -5.00
C PHE A 98 -5.53 8.45 -6.20
N VAL A 99 -4.40 7.73 -6.12
CA VAL A 99 -3.91 6.91 -7.24
C VAL A 99 -4.90 5.80 -7.59
N LEU A 100 -5.42 5.08 -6.60
CA LEU A 100 -6.37 4.00 -6.84
C LEU A 100 -7.73 4.51 -7.31
N GLY A 101 -8.17 5.68 -6.83
CA GLY A 101 -9.40 6.33 -7.29
C GLY A 101 -9.32 6.70 -8.77
N GLU A 102 -8.24 7.34 -9.21
CA GLU A 102 -8.00 7.64 -10.63
C GLU A 102 -7.92 6.35 -11.46
N LEU A 103 -7.23 5.32 -10.98
CA LEU A 103 -7.19 4.03 -11.67
C LEU A 103 -8.58 3.39 -11.76
N GLY A 104 -9.44 3.53 -10.75
CA GLY A 104 -10.82 3.05 -10.80
C GLY A 104 -11.63 3.67 -11.93
N VAL A 105 -11.35 4.93 -12.25
CA VAL A 105 -11.97 5.65 -13.38
C VAL A 105 -11.37 5.22 -14.72
N TRP A 106 -10.05 5.23 -14.84
CA TRP A 106 -9.37 5.07 -16.13
C TRP A 106 -9.06 3.61 -16.50
N ARG A 107 -8.95 2.73 -15.51
CA ARG A 107 -8.67 1.29 -15.67
C ARG A 107 -9.48 0.42 -14.68
N PRO A 108 -10.82 0.41 -14.79
CA PRO A 108 -11.69 -0.27 -13.81
C PRO A 108 -11.49 -1.80 -13.75
N TRP A 109 -10.79 -2.38 -14.73
CA TRP A 109 -10.41 -3.80 -14.74
C TRP A 109 -9.13 -4.11 -13.95
N THR A 110 -8.40 -3.08 -13.47
CA THR A 110 -7.24 -3.28 -12.59
C THR A 110 -7.67 -4.01 -11.33
N ARG A 111 -6.85 -4.93 -10.86
CA ARG A 111 -7.09 -5.65 -9.61
C ARG A 111 -6.00 -5.31 -8.61
N VAL A 112 -6.42 -4.95 -7.42
CA VAL A 112 -5.56 -4.59 -6.28
C VAL A 112 -5.67 -5.66 -5.22
N SER A 113 -4.55 -6.04 -4.61
CA SER A 113 -4.49 -6.93 -3.45
C SER A 113 -3.50 -6.40 -2.43
N THR A 114 -3.71 -6.71 -1.19
CA THR A 114 -2.76 -6.54 -0.08
C THR A 114 -2.11 -7.88 0.33
N SER A 115 -2.37 -8.95 -0.44
CA SER A 115 -1.84 -10.29 -0.25
C SER A 115 -0.81 -10.63 -1.33
N LEU A 116 0.40 -10.99 -0.92
CA LEU A 116 1.48 -11.36 -1.84
C LEU A 116 1.15 -12.56 -2.71
N SER A 117 0.49 -13.58 -2.14
CA SER A 117 0.12 -14.79 -2.87
C SER A 117 -0.90 -14.49 -3.98
N ARG A 118 -1.86 -13.64 -3.72
CA ARG A 118 -2.86 -13.21 -4.70
C ARG A 118 -2.24 -12.35 -5.79
N TRP A 119 -1.36 -11.40 -5.40
CA TRP A 119 -0.67 -10.55 -6.35
C TRP A 119 0.17 -11.36 -7.34
N LYS A 120 0.95 -12.32 -6.85
CA LYS A 120 1.73 -13.22 -7.71
C LYS A 120 0.85 -14.06 -8.64
N ALA A 121 -0.37 -14.35 -8.25
CA ALA A 121 -1.26 -15.18 -9.04
C ALA A 121 -1.98 -14.43 -10.16
N ASN A 122 -2.67 -13.33 -9.86
CA ASN A 122 -3.63 -12.71 -10.80
C ASN A 122 -3.91 -11.22 -10.58
N THR A 123 -3.19 -10.49 -9.74
CA THR A 123 -3.48 -9.06 -9.53
C THR A 123 -2.44 -8.14 -10.15
N SER A 124 -2.88 -6.96 -10.57
CA SER A 124 -2.00 -5.98 -11.23
C SER A 124 -1.20 -5.17 -10.23
N ILE A 125 -1.79 -4.87 -9.07
CA ILE A 125 -1.20 -4.03 -8.03
C ILE A 125 -1.18 -4.78 -6.69
N LEU A 126 -0.03 -4.77 -6.03
CA LEU A 126 0.12 -5.07 -4.62
C LEU A 126 0.22 -3.76 -3.84
N VAL A 127 -0.57 -3.60 -2.77
CA VAL A 127 -0.37 -2.51 -1.81
C VAL A 127 0.28 -3.05 -0.55
N TRP A 128 1.30 -2.36 -0.05
CA TRP A 128 2.12 -2.77 1.09
C TRP A 128 2.51 -1.58 1.97
N GLU A 129 2.93 -1.83 3.21
CA GLU A 129 3.42 -0.80 4.12
C GLU A 129 4.93 -0.93 4.35
N ALA A 130 5.62 0.20 4.40
CA ALA A 130 7.02 0.31 4.75
C ALA A 130 7.13 0.69 6.24
N VAL A 131 7.73 -0.20 7.03
CA VAL A 131 7.89 -0.01 8.47
C VAL A 131 9.35 0.26 8.78
N PRO A 132 9.71 1.37 9.46
CA PRO A 132 11.08 1.60 9.85
C PRO A 132 11.55 0.50 10.83
N ALA A 133 12.79 0.05 10.67
CA ALA A 133 13.42 -0.82 11.67
C ALA A 133 13.56 -0.07 13.00
N GLU A 134 13.73 -0.82 14.10
CA GLU A 134 13.93 -0.23 15.42
C GLU A 134 15.12 0.73 15.41
N GLY A 135 14.92 1.96 15.90
CA GLY A 135 15.93 3.01 15.94
C GLY A 135 16.14 3.79 14.63
N VAL A 136 15.31 3.55 13.63
CA VAL A 136 15.32 4.31 12.35
C VAL A 136 14.23 5.36 12.37
N ASP A 137 14.61 6.62 12.30
CA ASP A 137 13.67 7.76 12.21
C ASP A 137 13.23 7.99 10.75
N GLY A 138 12.05 7.50 10.43
CA GLY A 138 11.45 7.66 9.10
C GLY A 138 11.92 6.66 8.06
N VAL A 139 11.26 6.66 6.91
CA VAL A 139 11.52 5.76 5.79
C VAL A 139 11.68 6.57 4.52
N ALA A 140 12.89 6.60 3.97
CA ALA A 140 13.08 7.17 2.64
C ALA A 140 12.46 6.25 1.57
N ALA A 141 11.75 6.84 0.60
CA ALA A 141 11.05 6.08 -0.43
C ALA A 141 11.97 5.14 -1.23
N SER A 142 13.19 5.58 -1.56
CA SER A 142 14.17 4.75 -2.26
C SER A 142 14.60 3.53 -1.44
N ALA A 143 14.90 3.73 -0.14
CA ALA A 143 15.30 2.65 0.76
C ALA A 143 14.15 1.64 0.99
N ALA A 144 12.91 2.12 1.01
CA ALA A 144 11.73 1.27 1.09
C ALA A 144 11.58 0.38 -0.15
N ALA A 145 11.70 0.95 -1.34
CA ALA A 145 11.63 0.19 -2.59
C ALA A 145 12.75 -0.88 -2.68
N ASP A 146 13.98 -0.53 -2.30
CA ASP A 146 15.09 -1.49 -2.24
C ASP A 146 14.86 -2.61 -1.23
N SER A 147 14.28 -2.27 -0.06
CA SER A 147 13.97 -3.25 0.98
C SER A 147 12.88 -4.22 0.52
N PHE A 148 11.90 -3.75 -0.26
CA PHE A 148 10.88 -4.60 -0.85
C PHE A 148 11.50 -5.70 -1.72
N PHE A 149 12.41 -5.37 -2.62
CA PHE A 149 13.07 -6.36 -3.48
C PHE A 149 13.87 -7.38 -2.68
N ARG A 150 14.59 -6.95 -1.64
CA ARG A 150 15.37 -7.85 -0.78
C ARG A 150 14.50 -8.83 -0.01
N GLN A 151 13.31 -8.39 0.43
CA GLN A 151 12.41 -9.18 1.28
C GLN A 151 11.33 -9.93 0.50
N LEU A 152 11.08 -9.59 -0.76
CA LEU A 152 10.03 -10.21 -1.58
C LEU A 152 10.01 -11.75 -1.55
N PRO A 153 11.17 -12.46 -1.55
CA PRO A 153 11.18 -13.92 -1.48
C PRO A 153 10.66 -14.47 -0.15
N THR A 154 10.79 -13.71 0.93
CA THR A 154 10.50 -14.11 2.32
C THR A 154 9.38 -13.31 2.96
N ALA A 155 8.84 -12.31 2.25
CA ALA A 155 7.75 -11.49 2.76
C ALA A 155 6.52 -12.37 3.03
N ALA A 156 6.39 -12.77 4.28
CA ALA A 156 5.12 -13.23 4.82
C ALA A 156 4.37 -11.97 5.26
N GLY A 157 3.06 -11.90 4.94
CA GLY A 157 2.23 -10.91 5.62
C GLY A 157 2.39 -11.11 7.13
N PRO A 158 2.34 -10.04 7.95
CA PRO A 158 2.37 -10.20 9.39
C PRO A 158 1.29 -11.23 9.75
N GLU A 159 1.67 -12.25 10.53
CA GLU A 159 0.66 -13.15 11.07
C GLU A 159 -0.32 -12.29 11.86
N PRO A 160 -1.64 -12.44 11.62
CA PRO A 160 -2.62 -11.74 12.43
C PRO A 160 -2.30 -12.05 13.88
N ASP A 161 -2.08 -11.00 14.67
CA ASP A 161 -1.89 -11.14 16.11
C ASP A 161 -3.11 -11.94 16.62
N ALA A 162 -2.88 -13.19 17.03
CA ALA A 162 -3.94 -14.17 17.24
C ALA A 162 -4.95 -13.60 18.24
N GLY A 163 -6.07 -13.12 17.75
CA GLY A 163 -7.21 -12.65 18.55
C GLY A 163 -7.49 -11.14 18.53
N ARG A 164 -6.74 -10.30 17.82
CA ARG A 164 -7.09 -8.88 17.66
C ARG A 164 -7.59 -8.62 16.24
N PRO A 165 -8.87 -8.24 16.08
CA PRO A 165 -9.37 -7.85 14.78
C PRO A 165 -8.69 -6.57 14.29
N VAL A 166 -8.45 -6.51 12.98
CA VAL A 166 -7.80 -5.36 12.31
C VAL A 166 -8.64 -4.87 11.15
N VAL A 167 -8.41 -3.62 10.77
CA VAL A 167 -8.91 -3.05 9.52
C VAL A 167 -7.71 -2.73 8.63
N ASN A 168 -7.75 -3.25 7.41
CA ASN A 168 -6.77 -2.96 6.39
C ASN A 168 -7.17 -1.71 5.61
N LEU A 169 -6.49 -0.60 5.85
CA LEU A 169 -6.78 0.68 5.24
C LEU A 169 -6.48 0.69 3.73
N ALA A 170 -5.45 -0.03 3.29
CA ALA A 170 -5.15 -0.18 1.87
C ALA A 170 -6.26 -0.95 1.13
N ALA A 171 -6.74 -2.03 1.74
CA ALA A 171 -7.88 -2.77 1.21
C ALA A 171 -9.16 -1.91 1.19
N ALA A 172 -9.40 -1.09 2.23
CA ALA A 172 -10.55 -0.20 2.29
C ALA A 172 -10.53 0.86 1.18
N VAL A 173 -9.36 1.44 0.91
CA VAL A 173 -9.17 2.39 -0.19
C VAL A 173 -9.40 1.72 -1.54
N ALA A 174 -8.81 0.54 -1.78
CA ALA A 174 -8.97 -0.23 -3.01
C ALA A 174 -10.43 -0.68 -3.22
N TYR A 175 -11.13 -1.05 -2.15
CA TYR A 175 -12.54 -1.40 -2.20
C TYR A 175 -13.41 -0.23 -2.66
N ARG A 176 -13.20 0.96 -2.07
CA ARG A 176 -13.91 2.19 -2.46
C ARG A 176 -13.66 2.59 -3.91
N ALA A 177 -12.48 2.31 -4.42
CA ALA A 177 -12.13 2.50 -5.83
C ALA A 177 -12.72 1.42 -6.77
N GLY A 178 -13.39 0.39 -6.21
CA GLY A 178 -13.92 -0.74 -7.00
C GLY A 178 -12.85 -1.70 -7.53
N LEU A 179 -11.63 -1.63 -7.02
CA LEU A 179 -10.47 -2.36 -7.55
C LEU A 179 -10.03 -3.54 -6.67
N LEU A 180 -10.51 -3.66 -5.42
CA LEU A 180 -10.09 -4.72 -4.51
C LEU A 180 -10.44 -6.10 -5.08
N ALA A 181 -9.45 -6.99 -5.10
CA ALA A 181 -9.62 -8.33 -5.65
C ALA A 181 -10.50 -9.25 -4.76
N ASP A 182 -10.44 -9.06 -3.44
CA ASP A 182 -11.18 -9.86 -2.47
C ASP A 182 -11.50 -9.06 -1.20
N ALA A 183 -12.79 -8.93 -0.87
CA ALA A 183 -13.25 -8.20 0.31
C ALA A 183 -12.73 -8.79 1.64
N SER A 184 -12.37 -10.09 1.68
CA SER A 184 -11.78 -10.69 2.89
C SER A 184 -10.44 -10.07 3.29
N GLU A 185 -9.81 -9.30 2.42
CA GLU A 185 -8.58 -8.56 2.73
C GLU A 185 -8.81 -7.38 3.67
N LEU A 186 -10.06 -6.89 3.79
CA LEU A 186 -10.41 -5.80 4.72
C LEU A 186 -10.11 -6.13 6.18
N SER A 187 -10.22 -7.40 6.56
CA SER A 187 -9.97 -7.89 7.93
C SER A 187 -8.60 -8.55 8.12
N ARG A 188 -7.70 -8.40 7.16
CA ARG A 188 -6.34 -8.96 7.22
C ARG A 188 -5.31 -7.84 7.24
N PRO A 189 -4.20 -7.99 7.98
CA PRO A 189 -3.15 -6.97 7.95
C PRO A 189 -2.56 -6.81 6.54
N ALA A 190 -2.18 -5.60 6.20
CA ALA A 190 -1.39 -5.33 4.99
C ALA A 190 0.00 -5.98 5.11
N ILE A 191 0.62 -6.27 3.98
CA ILE A 191 2.02 -6.73 3.96
C ILE A 191 2.91 -5.60 4.47
N SER A 192 3.76 -5.92 5.44
CA SER A 192 4.74 -4.99 5.98
C SER A 192 6.15 -5.36 5.53
N ILE A 193 6.90 -4.38 5.07
CA ILE A 193 8.32 -4.50 4.70
C ILE A 193 9.14 -3.68 5.67
N ILE A 194 10.07 -4.33 6.37
CA ILE A 194 10.95 -3.66 7.33
C ILE A 194 12.06 -2.94 6.56
N VAL A 195 12.12 -1.63 6.72
CA VAL A 195 13.16 -0.80 6.09
C VAL A 195 14.29 -0.59 7.08
N THR A 196 15.41 -1.22 6.80
CA THR A 196 16.66 -0.96 7.53
C THR A 196 17.29 0.30 6.97
N GLY A 197 17.70 1.24 7.83
CA GLY A 197 18.42 2.43 7.42
C GLY A 197 19.67 2.05 6.59
N SER A 198 19.93 2.83 5.56
CA SER A 198 21.17 2.77 4.77
C SER A 198 22.26 3.59 5.44
#